data_6306ec49a77058887ede7f3ca051fbe9
#
_entry.id   6306ec49a77058887ede7f3ca051fbe9
#
_cell.length_a   1.000
_cell.length_b   1.000
_cell.length_c   1.000
_cell.angle_alpha   90.00
_cell.angle_beta   90.00
_cell.angle_gamma   90.00
#
_symmetry.space_group_name_H-M   'P 1'
#
loop_
_entity.id
_entity.type
_entity.pdbx_description
1 polymer ?
#
loop_
_entity_poly.entity_id
_entity_poly.type
_entity_poly.pdbx_seq_one_letter_code
_entity_poly.pdbx_strand_id
1 'polypeptide(L)'
;AVNLSANLIMDAPGKEASPINEEDNKYQRGKTILGQLTKAPQSNTLSGYSAFAPVIDTFLKEHLFADIFERDILTYSQRELVTISVISTIGDAEPMLKGHLSISLNVGISPEQLKEFIGVIEPIIGTKKTKAAKAVLTEVLKSK
;
A
#
# COMPACT_ATOMS: atom_id res chain seq x y z
N ALA A 1 35.36 2.63 -5.36
CA ALA A 1 34.10 3.31 -5.66
C ALA A 1 33.51 2.62 -6.88
N VAL A 2 32.55 1.72 -6.66
CA VAL A 2 31.78 1.11 -7.77
C VAL A 2 30.84 2.20 -8.27
N ASN A 3 31.13 2.73 -9.43
CA ASN A 3 30.22 3.57 -10.17
C ASN A 3 29.06 2.67 -10.61
N LEU A 4 28.02 2.58 -9.80
CA LEU A 4 26.71 2.06 -10.22
C LEU A 4 26.12 3.09 -11.17
N SER A 5 26.68 3.05 -12.38
CA SER A 5 26.43 4.00 -13.41
C SER A 5 24.96 4.02 -13.79
N ALA A 6 24.51 5.21 -14.08
CA ALA A 6 23.23 5.55 -14.71
C ALA A 6 22.88 4.69 -15.96
N ASN A 7 23.77 3.88 -16.46
CA ASN A 7 23.56 2.98 -17.59
C ASN A 7 22.61 1.81 -17.29
N LEU A 8 22.48 1.37 -16.02
CA LEU A 8 21.51 0.33 -15.66
C LEU A 8 20.03 0.78 -15.79
N ILE A 9 19.78 2.07 -15.86
CA ILE A 9 18.44 2.65 -16.02
C ILE A 9 18.09 2.88 -17.50
N MET A 10 19.08 2.92 -18.38
CA MET A 10 18.91 3.28 -19.80
C MET A 10 18.80 2.09 -20.76
N ASP A 11 19.22 0.89 -20.36
CA ASP A 11 19.36 -0.25 -21.30
C ASP A 11 18.16 -1.21 -21.36
N ALA A 12 17.13 -1.02 -20.53
CA ALA A 12 15.88 -1.77 -20.65
C ALA A 12 14.71 -0.82 -20.36
N PRO A 13 14.01 -0.32 -21.38
CA PRO A 13 12.74 0.36 -21.13
C PRO A 13 11.83 -0.61 -20.37
N GLY A 14 11.36 -0.18 -19.21
CA GLY A 14 10.42 -0.97 -18.40
C GLY A 14 9.14 -1.26 -19.20
N LYS A 15 8.39 -2.27 -18.75
CA LYS A 15 7.07 -2.55 -19.32
C LYS A 15 6.19 -1.31 -19.19
N GLU A 16 5.55 -0.90 -20.26
CA GLU A 16 4.51 0.13 -20.20
C GLU A 16 3.24 -0.40 -19.53
N ALA A 17 2.55 0.49 -18.81
CA ALA A 17 1.24 0.15 -18.26
C ALA A 17 0.22 -0.06 -19.37
N SER A 18 -0.68 -1.02 -19.19
CA SER A 18 -1.83 -1.14 -20.08
C SER A 18 -2.68 0.13 -20.06
N PRO A 19 -3.37 0.48 -21.17
CA PRO A 19 -4.30 1.59 -21.19
C PRO A 19 -5.39 1.43 -20.12
N ILE A 20 -5.71 2.52 -19.44
CA ILE A 20 -6.81 2.58 -18.46
C ILE A 20 -8.09 2.92 -19.22
N ASN A 21 -9.19 2.25 -18.91
CA ASN A 21 -10.49 2.64 -19.43
C ASN A 21 -10.97 3.95 -18.78
N GLU A 22 -10.92 5.05 -19.51
CA GLU A 22 -11.31 6.38 -19.04
C GLU A 22 -12.82 6.65 -19.10
N GLU A 23 -13.62 5.73 -19.67
CA GLU A 23 -15.08 5.88 -19.74
C GLU A 23 -15.75 5.87 -18.36
N ASP A 24 -15.14 5.15 -17.40
CA ASP A 24 -15.62 5.10 -16.03
C ASP A 24 -15.15 6.30 -15.21
N ASN A 25 -16.02 6.78 -14.33
CA ASN A 25 -15.69 7.82 -13.38
C ASN A 25 -14.49 7.40 -12.50
N LYS A 26 -13.45 8.24 -12.46
CA LYS A 26 -12.20 7.97 -11.77
C LYS A 26 -12.41 7.59 -10.29
N TYR A 27 -13.29 8.30 -9.58
CA TYR A 27 -13.64 7.99 -8.20
C TYR A 27 -14.22 6.56 -8.05
N GLN A 28 -15.09 6.14 -8.97
CA GLN A 28 -15.68 4.81 -8.93
C GLN A 28 -14.65 3.72 -9.23
N ARG A 29 -13.74 3.93 -10.18
CA ARG A 29 -12.63 3.01 -10.42
C ARG A 29 -11.78 2.82 -9.17
N GLY A 30 -11.34 3.91 -8.54
CA GLY A 30 -10.57 3.85 -7.31
C GLY A 30 -11.32 3.21 -6.13
N LYS A 31 -12.62 3.46 -6.03
CA LYS A 31 -13.50 2.80 -5.06
C LYS A 31 -13.56 1.29 -5.28
N THR A 32 -13.61 0.84 -6.53
CA THR A 32 -13.60 -0.58 -6.89
C THR A 32 -12.26 -1.22 -6.51
N ILE A 33 -11.14 -0.58 -6.84
CA ILE A 33 -9.80 -1.05 -6.44
C ILE A 33 -9.67 -1.18 -4.92
N LEU A 34 -10.11 -0.16 -4.18
CA LEU A 34 -10.09 -0.21 -2.71
C LEU A 34 -10.93 -1.37 -2.17
N GLY A 35 -12.10 -1.63 -2.77
CA GLY A 35 -12.95 -2.78 -2.43
C GLY A 35 -12.25 -4.12 -2.66
N GLN A 36 -11.51 -4.26 -3.76
CA GLN A 36 -10.70 -5.45 -4.05
C GLN A 36 -9.58 -5.66 -3.01
N LEU A 37 -8.86 -4.60 -2.67
CA LEU A 37 -7.75 -4.63 -1.71
C LEU A 37 -8.23 -4.98 -0.29
N THR A 38 -9.31 -4.35 0.14
CA THR A 38 -9.87 -4.57 1.48
C THR A 38 -10.71 -5.84 1.58
N LYS A 39 -11.08 -6.46 0.45
CA LYS A 39 -12.07 -7.55 0.34
C LYS A 39 -13.41 -7.19 0.97
N ALA A 40 -13.77 -5.91 0.92
CA ALA A 40 -15.01 -5.40 1.47
C ALA A 40 -15.64 -4.37 0.53
N PRO A 41 -16.97 -4.42 0.34
CA PRO A 41 -17.66 -3.40 -0.44
C PRO A 41 -17.49 -2.02 0.20
N GLN A 42 -17.19 -1.02 -0.62
CA GLN A 42 -17.01 0.34 -0.16
C GLN A 42 -18.36 1.06 -0.09
N SER A 43 -18.72 1.54 1.10
CA SER A 43 -19.96 2.29 1.32
C SER A 43 -20.01 3.58 0.49
N ASN A 44 -21.22 4.04 0.17
CA ASN A 44 -21.48 5.39 -0.34
C ASN A 44 -21.58 6.41 0.79
N THR A 45 -21.82 5.96 2.03
CA THR A 45 -21.86 6.82 3.20
C THR A 45 -20.44 7.00 3.74
N LEU A 46 -19.97 8.23 3.77
CA LEU A 46 -18.66 8.58 4.32
C LEU A 46 -18.67 8.36 5.84
N SER A 47 -17.58 7.81 6.36
CA SER A 47 -17.39 7.55 7.80
C SER A 47 -15.91 7.67 8.19
N GLY A 48 -15.63 7.84 9.49
CA GLY A 48 -14.26 7.99 9.98
C GLY A 48 -13.53 9.15 9.29
N TYR A 49 -12.34 8.91 8.75
CA TYR A 49 -11.55 9.94 8.10
C TYR A 49 -12.25 10.55 6.88
N SER A 50 -13.01 9.76 6.13
CA SER A 50 -13.70 10.25 4.92
C SER A 50 -14.84 11.20 5.24
N ALA A 51 -15.53 11.02 6.38
CA ALA A 51 -16.52 11.97 6.87
C ALA A 51 -15.87 13.24 7.42
N PHE A 52 -14.72 13.10 8.09
CA PHE A 52 -13.95 14.23 8.64
C PHE A 52 -13.33 15.09 7.53
N ALA A 53 -12.79 14.46 6.50
CA ALA A 53 -12.11 15.16 5.40
C ALA A 53 -12.50 14.56 4.03
N PRO A 54 -13.69 14.90 3.49
CA PRO A 54 -14.20 14.32 2.23
C PRO A 54 -13.28 14.55 1.02
N VAL A 55 -12.55 15.66 1.00
CA VAL A 55 -11.57 15.96 -0.05
C VAL A 55 -10.43 14.93 -0.07
N ILE A 56 -10.00 14.47 1.11
CA ILE A 56 -8.97 13.42 1.22
C ILE A 56 -9.51 12.07 0.71
N ASP A 57 -10.77 11.75 0.99
CA ASP A 57 -11.42 10.54 0.45
C ASP A 57 -11.44 10.55 -1.08
N THR A 58 -11.82 11.67 -1.68
CA THR A 58 -11.81 11.86 -3.14
C THR A 58 -10.39 11.71 -3.69
N PHE A 59 -9.42 12.42 -3.11
CA PHE A 59 -8.02 12.35 -3.54
C PHE A 59 -7.46 10.92 -3.46
N LEU A 60 -7.71 10.20 -2.37
CA LEU A 60 -7.24 8.83 -2.22
C LEU A 60 -7.85 7.91 -3.27
N LYS A 61 -9.16 7.99 -3.52
CA LYS A 61 -9.81 7.14 -4.52
C LYS A 61 -9.37 7.48 -5.94
N GLU A 62 -9.32 8.76 -6.29
CA GLU A 62 -8.99 9.17 -7.65
C GLU A 62 -7.50 9.06 -7.96
N HIS A 63 -6.63 9.51 -7.05
CA HIS A 63 -5.19 9.54 -7.30
C HIS A 63 -4.49 8.25 -6.87
N LEU A 64 -4.63 7.84 -5.60
CA LEU A 64 -3.89 6.68 -5.12
C LEU A 64 -4.44 5.39 -5.75
N PHE A 65 -5.75 5.16 -5.68
CA PHE A 65 -6.29 3.89 -6.14
C PHE A 65 -6.51 3.85 -7.65
N ALA A 66 -7.09 4.88 -8.28
CA ALA A 66 -7.31 4.87 -9.71
C ALA A 66 -6.04 5.19 -10.52
N ASP A 67 -5.27 6.25 -10.19
CA ASP A 67 -4.11 6.59 -11.03
C ASP A 67 -2.88 5.71 -10.76
N ILE A 68 -2.72 5.20 -9.54
CA ILE A 68 -1.51 4.46 -9.15
C ILE A 68 -1.79 2.96 -9.04
N PHE A 69 -2.73 2.54 -8.19
CA PHE A 69 -2.97 1.12 -7.93
C PHE A 69 -3.60 0.38 -9.11
N GLU A 70 -4.37 1.06 -9.96
CA GLU A 70 -4.98 0.45 -11.15
C GLU A 70 -3.94 0.05 -12.22
N ARG A 71 -2.79 0.72 -12.24
CA ARG A 71 -1.74 0.40 -13.22
C ARG A 71 -1.13 -0.97 -12.96
N ASP A 72 -1.00 -1.77 -14.00
CA ASP A 72 -0.60 -3.18 -13.97
C ASP A 72 0.93 -3.44 -14.01
N ILE A 73 1.76 -2.39 -13.83
CA ILE A 73 3.23 -2.53 -13.81
C ILE A 73 3.70 -3.27 -12.55
N LEU A 74 3.12 -2.90 -11.39
CA LEU A 74 3.37 -3.56 -10.12
C LEU A 74 2.11 -4.28 -9.64
N THR A 75 2.28 -5.46 -9.10
CA THR A 75 1.19 -6.19 -8.43
C THR A 75 0.73 -5.45 -7.17
N TYR A 76 -0.46 -5.73 -6.69
CA TYR A 76 -0.95 -5.17 -5.43
C TYR A 76 -0.05 -5.51 -4.24
N SER A 77 0.50 -6.74 -4.19
CA SER A 77 1.45 -7.13 -3.13
C SER A 77 2.73 -6.30 -3.17
N GLN A 78 3.28 -6.02 -4.36
CA GLN A 78 4.45 -5.16 -4.49
C GLN A 78 4.15 -3.72 -4.05
N ARG A 79 2.98 -3.18 -4.41
CA ARG A 79 2.54 -1.83 -3.97
C ARG A 79 2.35 -1.76 -2.47
N GLU A 80 1.75 -2.79 -1.87
CA GLU A 80 1.59 -2.85 -0.41
C GLU A 80 2.93 -2.94 0.31
N LEU A 81 3.92 -3.69 -0.21
CA LEU A 81 5.27 -3.70 0.38
C LEU A 81 5.89 -2.30 0.39
N VAL A 82 5.73 -1.52 -0.69
CA VAL A 82 6.18 -0.12 -0.72
C VAL A 82 5.42 0.71 0.31
N THR A 83 4.10 0.57 0.37
CA THR A 83 3.24 1.34 1.27
C THR A 83 3.58 1.08 2.74
N ILE A 84 3.68 -0.19 3.16
CA ILE A 84 4.03 -0.54 4.55
C ILE A 84 5.47 -0.16 4.88
N SER A 85 6.39 -0.12 3.91
CA SER A 85 7.76 0.39 4.10
C SER A 85 7.75 1.87 4.46
N VAL A 86 6.99 2.67 3.71
CA VAL A 86 6.87 4.12 3.93
C VAL A 86 6.22 4.39 5.28
N ILE A 87 5.08 3.76 5.58
CA ILE A 87 4.33 3.97 6.82
C ILE A 87 5.18 3.57 8.04
N SER A 88 5.89 2.43 7.98
CA SER A 88 6.78 1.97 9.05
C SER A 88 7.95 2.94 9.26
N THR A 89 8.43 3.57 8.19
CA THR A 89 9.55 4.53 8.25
C THR A 89 9.10 5.88 8.83
N ILE A 90 7.92 6.35 8.48
CA ILE A 90 7.34 7.58 9.07
C ILE A 90 7.17 7.36 10.58
N GLY A 91 6.55 6.27 11.01
CA GLY A 91 6.21 5.98 12.40
C GLY A 91 5.01 6.81 12.89
N ASP A 92 4.57 6.53 14.10
CA ASP A 92 3.42 7.20 14.75
C ASP A 92 2.13 7.18 13.86
N ALA A 93 1.99 6.14 13.03
CA ALA A 93 0.89 5.92 12.10
C ALA A 93 0.33 4.48 12.19
N GLU A 94 0.30 3.93 13.41
CA GLU A 94 -0.09 2.54 13.68
C GLU A 94 -1.49 2.18 13.14
N PRO A 95 -2.53 3.02 13.23
CA PRO A 95 -3.83 2.71 12.64
C PRO A 95 -3.77 2.52 11.12
N MET A 96 -2.98 3.34 10.43
CA MET A 96 -2.78 3.24 8.99
C MET A 96 -1.98 1.98 8.65
N LEU A 97 -0.90 1.71 9.39
CA LEU A 97 -0.09 0.49 9.23
C LEU A 97 -0.93 -0.77 9.42
N LYS A 98 -1.83 -0.78 10.41
CA LYS A 98 -2.76 -1.90 10.66
C LYS A 98 -3.65 -2.18 9.44
N GLY A 99 -4.21 -1.14 8.83
CA GLY A 99 -5.01 -1.25 7.61
C GLY A 99 -4.23 -1.88 6.46
N HIS A 100 -3.03 -1.36 6.19
CA HIS A 100 -2.19 -1.83 5.09
C HIS A 100 -1.57 -3.22 5.33
N LEU A 101 -1.24 -3.60 6.56
CA LEU A 101 -0.86 -4.98 6.88
C LEU A 101 -2.02 -5.96 6.66
N SER A 102 -3.27 -5.56 6.96
CA SER A 102 -4.45 -6.36 6.66
C SER A 102 -4.67 -6.51 5.15
N ILE A 103 -4.49 -5.44 4.37
CA ILE A 103 -4.53 -5.47 2.90
C ILE A 103 -3.41 -6.35 2.36
N SER A 104 -2.19 -6.25 2.90
CA SER A 104 -1.05 -7.07 2.50
C SER A 104 -1.37 -8.58 2.58
N LEU A 105 -2.03 -9.02 3.65
CA LEU A 105 -2.52 -10.39 3.77
C LEU A 105 -3.60 -10.71 2.72
N ASN A 106 -4.51 -9.78 2.45
CA ASN A 106 -5.58 -9.96 1.47
C ASN A 106 -5.05 -10.14 0.04
N VAL A 107 -3.94 -9.47 -0.30
CA VAL A 107 -3.30 -9.55 -1.62
C VAL A 107 -2.24 -10.65 -1.74
N GLY A 108 -2.13 -11.52 -0.73
CA GLY A 108 -1.37 -12.76 -0.79
C GLY A 108 0.03 -12.72 -0.18
N ILE A 109 0.39 -11.68 0.55
CA ILE A 109 1.64 -11.70 1.34
C ILE A 109 1.40 -12.54 2.59
N SER A 110 2.25 -13.54 2.83
CA SER A 110 2.06 -14.44 3.98
C SER A 110 2.44 -13.78 5.32
N PRO A 111 1.92 -14.28 6.44
CA PRO A 111 2.35 -13.84 7.77
C PRO A 111 3.87 -13.93 7.97
N GLU A 112 4.49 -14.98 7.43
CA GLU A 112 5.94 -15.22 7.52
C GLU A 112 6.70 -14.15 6.74
N GLN A 113 6.27 -13.85 5.52
CA GLN A 113 6.86 -12.80 4.69
C GLN A 113 6.74 -11.42 5.35
N LEU A 114 5.62 -11.10 6.02
CA LEU A 114 5.47 -9.85 6.76
C LEU A 114 6.40 -9.77 7.98
N LYS A 115 6.61 -10.88 8.68
CA LYS A 115 7.58 -10.93 9.79
C LYS A 115 9.02 -10.73 9.30
N GLU A 116 9.37 -11.40 8.18
CA GLU A 116 10.66 -11.25 7.53
C GLU A 116 10.89 -9.83 7.04
N PHE A 117 9.90 -9.25 6.36
CA PHE A 117 9.93 -7.86 5.91
C PHE A 117 10.26 -6.88 7.03
N ILE A 118 9.60 -7.00 8.20
CA ILE A 118 9.88 -6.13 9.35
C ILE A 118 11.31 -6.33 9.85
N GLY A 119 11.84 -7.55 9.80
CA GLY A 119 13.24 -7.84 10.12
C GLY A 119 14.23 -7.18 9.15
N VAL A 120 13.92 -7.22 7.86
CA VAL A 120 14.76 -6.62 6.80
C VAL A 120 14.86 -5.10 6.93
N ILE A 121 13.78 -4.42 7.29
CA ILE A 121 13.77 -2.95 7.43
C ILE A 121 14.34 -2.47 8.79
N GLU A 122 14.46 -3.33 9.78
CA GLU A 122 14.91 -2.97 11.14
C GLU A 122 16.21 -2.15 11.18
N PRO A 123 17.30 -2.52 10.45
CA PRO A 123 18.54 -1.74 10.45
C PRO A 123 18.36 -0.31 9.91
N ILE A 124 17.32 -0.07 9.13
CA ILE A 124 17.07 1.21 8.48
C ILE A 124 16.19 2.11 9.36
N ILE A 125 15.10 1.55 9.90
CA ILE A 125 14.10 2.33 10.65
C ILE A 125 14.36 2.39 12.16
N GLY A 126 15.25 1.54 12.66
CA GLY A 126 15.65 1.45 14.06
C GLY A 126 14.67 0.68 14.95
N THR A 127 15.16 0.26 16.11
CA THR A 127 14.47 -0.67 17.02
C THR A 127 13.12 -0.16 17.52
N LYS A 128 12.95 1.16 17.77
CA LYS A 128 11.69 1.72 18.28
C LYS A 128 10.55 1.51 17.27
N LYS A 129 10.76 1.91 16.03
CA LYS A 129 9.74 1.79 14.96
C LYS A 129 9.49 0.33 14.60
N THR A 130 10.52 -0.49 14.58
CA THR A 130 10.40 -1.94 14.36
C THR A 130 9.54 -2.60 15.43
N LYS A 131 9.73 -2.24 16.71
CA LYS A 131 8.91 -2.76 17.81
C LYS A 131 7.44 -2.39 17.64
N ALA A 132 7.16 -1.14 17.25
CA ALA A 132 5.79 -0.70 16.96
C ALA A 132 5.20 -1.50 15.79
N ALA A 133 5.92 -1.66 14.68
CA ALA A 133 5.44 -2.44 13.53
C ALA A 133 5.19 -3.91 13.88
N LYS A 134 6.08 -4.55 14.66
CA LYS A 134 5.87 -5.92 15.17
C LYS A 134 4.62 -6.05 16.03
N ALA A 135 4.36 -5.06 16.89
CA ALA A 135 3.15 -5.05 17.73
C ALA A 135 1.87 -4.96 16.87
N VAL A 136 1.84 -4.03 15.89
CA VAL A 136 0.71 -3.88 14.97
C VAL A 136 0.49 -5.16 14.15
N LEU A 137 1.55 -5.77 13.61
CA LEU A 137 1.43 -7.04 12.87
C LEU A 137 0.85 -8.14 13.77
N THR A 138 1.28 -8.23 15.03
CA THR A 138 0.76 -9.21 15.98
C THR A 138 -0.74 -9.03 16.22
N GLU A 139 -1.22 -7.79 16.32
CA GLU A 139 -2.66 -7.51 16.43
C GLU A 139 -3.44 -7.92 15.19
N VAL A 140 -2.91 -7.60 14.00
CA VAL A 140 -3.53 -7.97 12.73
C VAL A 140 -3.67 -9.49 12.61
N LEU A 141 -2.61 -10.24 12.94
CA LEU A 141 -2.62 -11.70 12.86
C LEU A 141 -3.56 -12.37 13.88
N LYS A 142 -3.85 -11.73 15.00
CA LYS A 142 -4.85 -12.23 15.98
C LYS A 142 -6.30 -11.98 15.56
N SER A 143 -6.53 -11.02 14.67
CA SER A 143 -7.87 -10.62 14.22
C SER A 143 -8.34 -11.31 12.93
N LYS A 144 -7.49 -12.14 12.34
CA LYS A 144 -7.74 -12.97 11.14
C LYS A 144 -8.00 -14.43 11.51
#